data_c47288b3bedf64d00a71b00391ae6b52
#
_entry.id   c47288b3bedf64d00a71b00391ae6b52
#
_cell.length_a   1.000
_cell.length_b   1.000
_cell.length_c   1.000
_cell.angle_alpha   90.00
_cell.angle_beta   90.00
_cell.angle_gamma   90.00
#
_symmetry.space_group_name_H-M   'P 1'
#
loop_
_entity.id
_entity.type
_entity.pdbx_description
1 polymer ?
#
loop_
_entity_poly.entity_id
_entity_poly.type
_entity_poly.pdbx_seq_one_letter_code
_entity_poly.pdbx_strand_id
1 'polypeptide(L)'
;MSSVRICYYDIVKGVAIWLVVLGHCIQTFGSDPEHNKLFLLIYAFHMPLFMMVSGKFFISSCHKYNTSQFLKKKFNRLYLPSLFWGLINLMIIGGGKLLHHEPIEFDYFAMTLLTGMWFLTILFIFNIIGFAVERTCPKFRYHIWFIVWFISNLLPCIWMRNETVFLLPFFVVAILFSKNHWEKCGNLIGVVSIVVFIILLQFYSFDMSLYKMTSEFFTIQYHYYAAVRFCIGFSGCLSTIVIFKLIKSSTILGKILIYLGNISLPIYVIHQNFLNVNKFTQVSTDNILYWLIISIIIIFASIAVYKICTKSKTLGLLMFGEK
;
A
#
# COMPACT_ATOMS: atom_id res chain seq x y z
N MET A 1 -9.39 29.99 3.41
CA MET A 1 -10.41 28.98 3.06
C MET A 1 -10.02 27.64 3.70
N SER A 2 -10.73 27.21 4.73
CA SER A 2 -10.56 25.88 5.33
C SER A 2 -10.90 24.85 4.24
N SER A 3 -9.91 24.05 3.83
CA SER A 3 -10.13 22.96 2.89
C SER A 3 -11.14 22.00 3.51
N VAL A 4 -12.36 21.95 2.99
CA VAL A 4 -13.34 20.93 3.34
C VAL A 4 -12.63 19.60 3.11
N ARG A 5 -12.43 18.84 4.20
CA ARG A 5 -11.80 17.52 4.15
C ARG A 5 -12.70 16.63 3.29
N ILE A 6 -12.16 16.09 2.23
CA ILE A 6 -12.90 15.20 1.33
C ILE A 6 -13.00 13.83 2.00
N CYS A 7 -13.98 13.66 2.87
CA CYS A 7 -14.19 12.48 3.71
C CYS A 7 -14.25 11.16 2.93
N TYR A 8 -14.67 11.21 1.67
CA TYR A 8 -14.80 9.98 0.90
C TYR A 8 -13.44 9.27 0.62
N TYR A 9 -12.33 10.02 0.49
CA TYR A 9 -11.00 9.39 0.38
C TYR A 9 -10.57 8.72 1.69
N ASP A 10 -11.07 9.19 2.82
CA ASP A 10 -10.85 8.50 4.09
C ASP A 10 -11.66 7.19 4.14
N ILE A 11 -12.88 7.17 3.57
CA ILE A 11 -13.65 5.93 3.38
C ILE A 11 -12.88 4.94 2.50
N VAL A 12 -12.37 5.38 1.36
CA VAL A 12 -11.58 4.53 0.44
C VAL A 12 -10.34 3.96 1.12
N LYS A 13 -9.61 4.77 1.92
CA LYS A 13 -8.46 4.27 2.71
C LYS A 13 -8.89 3.27 3.79
N GLY A 14 -10.05 3.48 4.40
CA GLY A 14 -10.61 2.56 5.39
C GLY A 14 -10.93 1.19 4.81
N VAL A 15 -11.50 1.16 3.60
CA VAL A 15 -11.72 -0.07 2.85
C VAL A 15 -10.38 -0.71 2.47
N ALA A 16 -9.46 0.08 1.93
CA ALA A 16 -8.16 -0.42 1.49
C ALA A 16 -7.38 -1.07 2.64
N ILE A 17 -7.35 -0.47 3.83
CA ILE A 17 -6.63 -1.07 4.97
C ILE A 17 -7.30 -2.34 5.47
N TRP A 18 -8.64 -2.42 5.47
CA TRP A 18 -9.32 -3.66 5.81
C TRP A 18 -8.97 -4.76 4.80
N LEU A 19 -8.98 -4.46 3.49
CA LEU A 19 -8.58 -5.41 2.45
C LEU A 19 -7.13 -5.87 2.61
N VAL A 20 -6.19 -4.99 3.02
CA VAL A 20 -4.81 -5.39 3.33
C VAL A 20 -4.79 -6.43 4.45
N VAL A 21 -5.47 -6.16 5.58
CA VAL A 21 -5.48 -7.10 6.71
C VAL A 21 -6.15 -8.41 6.32
N LEU A 22 -7.30 -8.36 5.63
CA LEU A 22 -8.00 -9.55 5.15
C LEU A 22 -7.15 -10.37 4.17
N GLY A 23 -6.50 -9.71 3.20
CA GLY A 23 -5.62 -10.37 2.25
C GLY A 23 -4.45 -11.09 2.93
N HIS A 24 -3.84 -10.46 3.93
CA HIS A 24 -2.79 -11.10 4.73
C HIS A 24 -3.31 -12.21 5.66
N CYS A 25 -4.57 -12.13 6.13
CA CYS A 25 -5.20 -13.25 6.82
C CYS A 25 -5.35 -14.47 5.90
N ILE A 26 -5.83 -14.27 4.66
CA ILE A 26 -5.93 -15.35 3.67
C ILE A 26 -4.54 -15.91 3.36
N GLN A 27 -3.55 -15.05 3.16
CA GLN A 27 -2.16 -15.47 2.89
C GLN A 27 -1.57 -16.30 4.02
N THR A 28 -1.90 -15.97 5.27
CA THR A 28 -1.30 -16.60 6.46
C THR A 28 -2.02 -17.89 6.87
N PHE A 29 -3.33 -17.93 6.74
CA PHE A 29 -4.17 -19.02 7.24
C PHE A 29 -4.77 -19.89 6.13
N GLY A 30 -4.78 -19.44 4.87
CA GLY A 30 -5.27 -20.23 3.75
C GLY A 30 -4.34 -21.40 3.41
N SER A 31 -4.91 -22.52 2.99
CA SER A 31 -4.16 -23.71 2.56
C SER A 31 -3.44 -23.47 1.23
N ASP A 32 -4.10 -22.75 0.32
CA ASP A 32 -3.60 -22.39 -1.01
C ASP A 32 -4.02 -20.95 -1.39
N PRO A 33 -3.38 -19.92 -0.82
CA PRO A 33 -3.75 -18.54 -1.10
C PRO A 33 -3.53 -18.15 -2.56
N GLU A 34 -2.56 -18.73 -3.25
CA GLU A 34 -2.21 -18.37 -4.62
C GLU A 34 -3.32 -18.68 -5.64
N HIS A 35 -4.16 -19.69 -5.36
CA HIS A 35 -5.33 -20.04 -6.17
C HIS A 35 -6.65 -19.55 -5.56
N ASN A 36 -6.63 -18.89 -4.42
CA ASN A 36 -7.82 -18.37 -3.77
C ASN A 36 -8.36 -17.13 -4.50
N LYS A 37 -9.60 -17.20 -5.01
CA LYS A 37 -10.21 -16.10 -5.79
C LYS A 37 -10.35 -14.80 -5.01
N LEU A 38 -10.66 -14.87 -3.71
CA LEU A 38 -10.77 -13.68 -2.87
C LEU A 38 -9.39 -13.02 -2.64
N PHE A 39 -8.37 -13.83 -2.42
CA PHE A 39 -7.00 -13.37 -2.33
C PHE A 39 -6.56 -12.68 -3.64
N LEU A 40 -6.75 -13.33 -4.78
CA LEU A 40 -6.42 -12.76 -6.08
C LEU A 40 -7.16 -11.44 -6.34
N LEU A 41 -8.46 -11.39 -6.02
CA LEU A 41 -9.26 -10.16 -6.13
C LEU A 41 -8.64 -9.02 -5.31
N ILE A 42 -8.31 -9.26 -4.04
CA ILE A 42 -7.72 -8.25 -3.15
C ILE A 42 -6.34 -7.81 -3.67
N TYR A 43 -5.48 -8.78 -4.00
CA TYR A 43 -4.10 -8.50 -4.40
C TYR A 43 -3.99 -7.85 -5.79
N ALA A 44 -5.04 -7.90 -6.59
CA ALA A 44 -5.10 -7.22 -7.87
C ALA A 44 -4.99 -5.69 -7.73
N PHE A 45 -5.56 -5.07 -6.67
CA PHE A 45 -5.69 -3.60 -6.65
C PHE A 45 -5.47 -2.91 -5.30
N HIS A 46 -5.41 -3.61 -4.15
CA HIS A 46 -5.37 -2.94 -2.83
C HIS A 46 -4.16 -2.02 -2.64
N MET A 47 -2.96 -2.42 -3.07
CA MET A 47 -1.77 -1.56 -2.98
C MET A 47 -1.77 -0.44 -4.03
N PRO A 48 -2.13 -0.67 -5.30
CA PRO A 48 -2.44 0.40 -6.25
C PRO A 48 -3.40 1.45 -5.71
N LEU A 49 -4.45 1.05 -4.98
CA LEU A 49 -5.43 1.96 -4.41
C LEU A 49 -4.81 2.94 -3.40
N PHE A 50 -3.98 2.45 -2.48
CA PHE A 50 -3.23 3.31 -1.56
C PHE A 50 -2.29 4.26 -2.30
N MET A 51 -1.63 3.78 -3.34
CA MET A 51 -0.72 4.58 -4.14
C MET A 51 -1.45 5.69 -4.89
N MET A 52 -2.62 5.39 -5.48
CA MET A 52 -3.47 6.38 -6.16
C MET A 52 -3.99 7.44 -5.18
N VAL A 53 -4.48 7.05 -4.00
CA VAL A 53 -4.91 8.03 -2.99
C VAL A 53 -3.76 8.91 -2.54
N SER A 54 -2.57 8.37 -2.40
CA SER A 54 -1.37 9.14 -2.02
C SER A 54 -0.95 10.13 -3.11
N GLY A 55 -0.94 9.70 -4.37
CA GLY A 55 -0.65 10.55 -5.54
C GLY A 55 -1.63 11.70 -5.71
N LYS A 56 -2.93 11.46 -5.44
CA LYS A 56 -3.99 12.48 -5.49
C LYS A 56 -3.69 13.69 -4.61
N PHE A 57 -3.15 13.46 -3.41
CA PHE A 57 -2.85 14.54 -2.45
C PHE A 57 -1.40 15.05 -2.53
N PHE A 58 -0.59 14.47 -3.40
CA PHE A 58 0.84 14.80 -3.50
C PHE A 58 1.06 16.26 -3.89
N ILE A 59 0.46 16.73 -4.99
CA ILE A 59 0.64 18.11 -5.51
C ILE A 59 0.24 19.16 -4.47
N SER A 60 -0.91 18.96 -3.82
CA SER A 60 -1.37 19.88 -2.75
C SER A 60 -0.37 19.93 -1.59
N SER A 61 0.25 18.79 -1.27
CA SER A 61 1.29 18.71 -0.24
C SER A 61 2.57 19.45 -0.65
N CYS A 62 2.99 19.36 -1.92
CA CYS A 62 4.16 20.08 -2.45
C CYS A 62 4.00 21.59 -2.37
N HIS A 63 2.81 22.10 -2.68
CA HIS A 63 2.55 23.56 -2.64
C HIS A 63 2.33 24.10 -1.22
N LYS A 64 1.92 23.24 -0.27
CA LYS A 64 1.60 23.64 1.09
C LYS A 64 2.84 23.91 1.96
N TYR A 65 3.94 23.20 1.72
CA TYR A 65 5.11 23.17 2.60
C TYR A 65 6.36 23.67 1.88
N ASN A 66 7.26 24.35 2.61
CA ASN A 66 8.62 24.59 2.13
C ASN A 66 9.44 23.27 2.15
N THR A 67 10.65 23.29 1.57
CA THR A 67 11.48 22.09 1.40
C THR A 67 11.76 21.38 2.72
N SER A 68 12.23 22.10 3.74
CA SER A 68 12.56 21.51 5.04
C SER A 68 11.32 20.93 5.73
N GLN A 69 10.20 21.65 5.71
CA GLN A 69 8.93 21.17 6.29
C GLN A 69 8.41 19.94 5.56
N PHE A 70 8.49 19.91 4.22
CA PHE A 70 8.03 18.77 3.43
C PHE A 70 8.86 17.52 3.74
N LEU A 71 10.20 17.64 3.66
CA LEU A 71 11.13 16.54 3.93
C LEU A 71 10.95 15.99 5.35
N LYS A 72 10.96 16.87 6.36
CA LYS A 72 10.76 16.48 7.76
C LYS A 72 9.43 15.79 7.98
N LYS A 73 8.35 16.30 7.37
CA LYS A 73 7.02 15.70 7.50
C LYS A 73 6.95 14.34 6.85
N LYS A 74 7.50 14.18 5.63
CA LYS A 74 7.49 12.89 4.93
C LYS A 74 8.42 11.87 5.58
N PHE A 75 9.59 12.29 6.04
CA PHE A 75 10.50 11.47 6.81
C PHE A 75 9.81 10.94 8.08
N ASN A 76 9.30 11.82 8.92
CA ASN A 76 8.66 11.42 10.18
C ASN A 76 7.45 10.51 9.95
N ARG A 77 6.63 10.77 8.92
CA ARG A 77 5.36 10.04 8.73
C ARG A 77 5.50 8.73 7.95
N LEU A 78 6.52 8.60 7.10
CA LEU A 78 6.66 7.43 6.24
C LEU A 78 7.93 6.63 6.55
N TYR A 79 9.09 7.30 6.56
CA TYR A 79 10.35 6.58 6.62
C TYR A 79 10.77 6.22 8.06
N LEU A 80 10.56 7.12 9.02
CA LEU A 80 10.87 6.86 10.42
C LEU A 80 10.09 5.66 10.99
N PRO A 81 8.76 5.54 10.77
CA PRO A 81 8.04 4.32 11.12
C PRO A 81 8.56 3.08 10.40
N SER A 82 8.92 3.18 9.10
CA SER A 82 9.48 2.06 8.36
C SER A 82 10.78 1.55 8.98
N LEU A 83 11.70 2.46 9.33
CA LEU A 83 12.96 2.11 10.02
C LEU A 83 12.71 1.49 11.39
N PHE A 84 11.82 2.08 12.19
CA PHE A 84 11.52 1.60 13.53
C PHE A 84 10.94 0.17 13.52
N TRP A 85 9.96 -0.07 12.64
CA TRP A 85 9.37 -1.40 12.49
C TRP A 85 10.32 -2.39 11.81
N GLY A 86 11.20 -1.92 10.91
CA GLY A 86 12.31 -2.71 10.36
C GLY A 86 13.25 -3.19 11.48
N LEU A 87 13.59 -2.31 12.42
CA LEU A 87 14.41 -2.67 13.59
C LEU A 87 13.70 -3.69 14.50
N ILE A 88 12.40 -3.52 14.77
CA ILE A 88 11.61 -4.50 15.52
C ILE A 88 11.61 -5.86 14.82
N ASN A 89 11.38 -5.89 13.52
CA ASN A 89 11.40 -7.13 12.73
C ASN A 89 12.78 -7.80 12.79
N LEU A 90 13.87 -7.03 12.72
CA LEU A 90 15.24 -7.55 12.89
C LEU A 90 15.43 -8.14 14.27
N MET A 91 14.95 -7.51 15.33
CA MET A 91 15.05 -8.05 16.69
C MET A 91 14.28 -9.36 16.86
N ILE A 92 13.08 -9.45 16.29
CA ILE A 92 12.22 -10.65 16.40
C ILE A 92 12.79 -11.79 15.56
N ILE A 93 13.06 -11.56 14.27
CA ILE A 93 13.47 -12.62 13.34
C ILE A 93 14.96 -12.92 13.51
N GLY A 94 15.80 -11.89 13.65
CA GLY A 94 17.23 -12.02 13.88
C GLY A 94 17.53 -12.68 15.22
N GLY A 95 16.77 -12.34 16.28
CA GLY A 95 16.87 -13.01 17.57
C GLY A 95 16.50 -14.49 17.49
N GLY A 96 15.45 -14.83 16.72
CA GLY A 96 15.08 -16.22 16.44
C GLY A 96 16.20 -17.00 15.72
N LYS A 97 16.78 -16.42 14.67
CA LYS A 97 17.91 -17.05 13.94
C LYS A 97 19.12 -17.27 14.85
N LEU A 98 19.47 -16.28 15.69
CA LEU A 98 20.58 -16.43 16.64
C LEU A 98 20.33 -17.54 17.65
N LEU A 99 19.10 -17.70 18.15
CA LEU A 99 18.73 -18.78 19.06
C LEU A 99 18.86 -20.16 18.41
N HIS A 100 18.64 -20.26 17.10
CA HIS A 100 18.80 -21.50 16.33
C HIS A 100 20.18 -21.66 15.67
N HIS A 101 21.16 -20.79 16.04
CA HIS A 101 22.52 -20.78 15.47
C HIS A 101 22.56 -20.61 13.93
N GLU A 102 21.54 -19.97 13.35
CA GLU A 102 21.50 -19.67 11.92
C GLU A 102 22.25 -18.36 11.62
N PRO A 103 23.04 -18.28 10.55
CA PRO A 103 23.75 -17.05 10.17
C PRO A 103 22.75 -15.96 9.72
N ILE A 104 23.02 -14.72 10.12
CA ILE A 104 22.31 -13.55 9.59
C ILE A 104 23.15 -12.97 8.48
N GLU A 105 22.69 -13.09 7.24
CA GLU A 105 23.35 -12.49 6.09
C GLU A 105 23.25 -10.96 6.15
N PHE A 106 24.32 -10.27 5.77
CA PHE A 106 24.36 -8.80 5.77
C PHE A 106 23.28 -8.19 4.88
N ASP A 107 23.03 -8.77 3.70
CA ASP A 107 21.99 -8.31 2.77
C ASP A 107 20.60 -8.41 3.39
N TYR A 108 20.31 -9.51 4.11
CA TYR A 108 19.07 -9.67 4.84
C TYR A 108 18.90 -8.60 5.94
N PHE A 109 19.98 -8.32 6.68
CA PHE A 109 19.99 -7.27 7.71
C PHE A 109 19.70 -5.90 7.10
N ALA A 110 20.47 -5.52 6.06
CA ALA A 110 20.30 -4.23 5.39
C ALA A 110 18.90 -4.07 4.77
N MET A 111 18.43 -5.11 4.08
CA MET A 111 17.09 -5.11 3.47
C MET A 111 16.00 -4.96 4.52
N THR A 112 16.02 -5.78 5.58
CA THR A 112 14.97 -5.72 6.62
C THR A 112 14.95 -4.37 7.33
N LEU A 113 16.11 -3.79 7.61
CA LEU A 113 16.19 -2.48 8.25
C LEU A 113 15.69 -1.35 7.34
N LEU A 114 16.20 -1.29 6.11
CA LEU A 114 15.92 -0.18 5.20
C LEU A 114 14.53 -0.26 4.57
N THR A 115 14.02 -1.47 4.37
CA THR A 115 12.75 -1.72 3.69
C THR A 115 11.68 -2.36 4.57
N GLY A 116 11.85 -2.38 5.88
CA GLY A 116 11.02 -3.11 6.85
C GLY A 116 9.52 -2.97 6.66
N MET A 117 9.06 -1.79 6.19
CA MET A 117 7.71 -1.53 5.69
C MET A 117 7.80 -1.05 4.25
N TRP A 118 8.07 -1.97 3.33
CA TRP A 118 8.40 -1.71 1.93
C TRP A 118 7.51 -0.65 1.24
N PHE A 119 6.19 -0.69 1.48
CA PHE A 119 5.26 0.27 0.88
C PHE A 119 5.50 1.71 1.38
N LEU A 120 5.78 1.90 2.67
CA LEU A 120 6.08 3.23 3.23
C LEU A 120 7.38 3.78 2.67
N THR A 121 8.39 2.93 2.50
CA THR A 121 9.68 3.30 1.93
C THR A 121 9.53 3.72 0.47
N ILE A 122 8.82 2.96 -0.36
CA ILE A 122 8.54 3.32 -1.76
C ILE A 122 7.75 4.63 -1.83
N LEU A 123 6.71 4.76 -1.01
CA LEU A 123 5.91 5.97 -0.98
C LEU A 123 6.74 7.18 -0.54
N PHE A 124 7.69 7.01 0.39
CA PHE A 124 8.64 8.05 0.78
C PHE A 124 9.52 8.44 -0.40
N ILE A 125 10.15 7.48 -1.09
CA ILE A 125 10.99 7.71 -2.26
C ILE A 125 10.21 8.47 -3.34
N PHE A 126 9.00 8.04 -3.69
CA PHE A 126 8.17 8.73 -4.69
C PHE A 126 7.83 10.17 -4.28
N ASN A 127 7.58 10.41 -2.99
CA ASN A 127 7.36 11.77 -2.50
C ASN A 127 8.61 12.65 -2.61
N ILE A 128 9.81 12.12 -2.34
CA ILE A 128 11.06 12.88 -2.43
C ILE A 128 11.40 13.20 -3.88
N ILE A 129 11.41 12.19 -4.75
CA ILE A 129 11.66 12.39 -6.19
C ILE A 129 10.63 13.37 -6.76
N GLY A 130 9.35 13.14 -6.49
CA GLY A 130 8.28 14.00 -6.99
C GLY A 130 8.40 15.43 -6.51
N PHE A 131 8.76 15.67 -5.25
CA PHE A 131 8.96 17.00 -4.72
C PHE A 131 10.13 17.72 -5.43
N ALA A 132 11.24 17.03 -5.63
CA ALA A 132 12.37 17.56 -6.39
C ALA A 132 11.93 17.95 -7.81
N VAL A 133 11.24 17.06 -8.52
CA VAL A 133 10.73 17.29 -9.89
C VAL A 133 9.78 18.50 -9.94
N GLU A 134 8.81 18.58 -9.00
CA GLU A 134 7.85 19.71 -8.96
C GLU A 134 8.52 21.06 -8.67
N ARG A 135 9.63 21.06 -7.95
CA ARG A 135 10.37 22.30 -7.62
C ARG A 135 11.35 22.73 -8.69
N THR A 136 11.97 21.80 -9.39
CA THR A 136 13.04 22.11 -10.36
C THR A 136 12.54 22.11 -11.80
N CYS A 137 11.76 21.13 -12.20
CA CYS A 137 11.37 20.89 -13.59
C CYS A 137 9.88 20.55 -13.77
N PRO A 138 8.93 21.36 -13.29
CA PRO A 138 7.50 21.02 -13.30
C PRO A 138 6.92 20.83 -14.72
N LYS A 139 7.51 21.47 -15.73
CA LYS A 139 7.10 21.32 -17.14
C LYS A 139 7.41 19.93 -17.70
N PHE A 140 8.49 19.31 -17.24
CA PHE A 140 8.97 18.00 -17.70
C PHE A 140 8.61 16.86 -16.76
N ARG A 141 7.74 17.09 -15.75
CA ARG A 141 7.41 16.10 -14.71
C ARG A 141 7.09 14.71 -15.24
N TYR A 142 6.26 14.60 -16.27
CA TYR A 142 5.83 13.31 -16.81
C TYR A 142 6.94 12.60 -17.59
N HIS A 143 7.79 13.35 -18.29
CA HIS A 143 8.96 12.79 -18.96
C HIS A 143 9.96 12.24 -17.92
N ILE A 144 10.20 12.98 -16.83
CA ILE A 144 11.07 12.52 -15.75
C ILE A 144 10.51 11.28 -15.09
N TRP A 145 9.20 11.22 -14.80
CA TRP A 145 8.57 10.03 -14.24
C TRP A 145 8.64 8.83 -15.19
N PHE A 146 8.49 9.03 -16.49
CA PHE A 146 8.68 7.99 -17.49
C PHE A 146 10.13 7.48 -17.50
N ILE A 147 11.11 8.38 -17.44
CA ILE A 147 12.53 8.01 -17.36
C ILE A 147 12.82 7.21 -16.09
N VAL A 148 12.31 7.64 -14.94
CA VAL A 148 12.46 6.91 -13.67
C VAL A 148 11.86 5.52 -13.77
N TRP A 149 10.66 5.39 -14.34
CA TRP A 149 10.00 4.10 -14.56
C TRP A 149 10.81 3.23 -15.51
N PHE A 150 11.27 3.77 -16.63
CA PHE A 150 12.05 3.05 -17.63
C PHE A 150 13.37 2.54 -17.06
N ILE A 151 14.13 3.41 -16.38
CA ILE A 151 15.40 3.03 -15.73
C ILE A 151 15.14 1.96 -14.67
N SER A 152 14.08 2.09 -13.86
CA SER A 152 13.74 1.08 -12.86
C SER A 152 13.49 -0.31 -13.46
N ASN A 153 12.95 -0.39 -14.69
CA ASN A 153 12.79 -1.66 -15.41
C ASN A 153 14.10 -2.29 -15.88
N LEU A 154 15.11 -1.45 -16.15
CA LEU A 154 16.42 -1.91 -16.62
C LEU A 154 17.36 -2.36 -15.48
N LEU A 155 17.06 -1.96 -14.24
CA LEU A 155 17.86 -2.36 -13.09
C LEU A 155 17.70 -3.87 -12.84
N PRO A 156 18.73 -4.55 -12.32
CA PRO A 156 18.59 -5.93 -11.87
C PRO A 156 17.51 -6.05 -10.79
N CYS A 157 16.99 -7.26 -10.58
CA CYS A 157 15.91 -7.52 -9.62
C CYS A 157 16.41 -7.42 -8.18
N ILE A 158 16.81 -6.22 -7.78
CA ILE A 158 17.27 -5.86 -6.45
C ILE A 158 16.38 -4.79 -5.85
N TRP A 159 16.25 -4.78 -4.53
CA TRP A 159 15.72 -3.66 -3.74
C TRP A 159 14.40 -3.04 -4.24
N MET A 160 13.28 -3.76 -4.06
CA MET A 160 11.93 -3.22 -4.37
C MET A 160 11.74 -2.75 -5.83
N ARG A 161 12.54 -3.26 -6.78
CA ARG A 161 12.38 -2.93 -8.20
C ARG A 161 10.97 -3.24 -8.70
N ASN A 162 10.49 -4.45 -8.45
CA ASN A 162 9.20 -4.90 -8.96
C ASN A 162 8.04 -4.06 -8.41
N GLU A 163 8.09 -3.76 -7.12
CA GLU A 163 7.11 -2.90 -6.44
C GLU A 163 7.16 -1.47 -6.99
N THR A 164 8.38 -0.94 -7.23
CA THR A 164 8.58 0.40 -7.80
C THR A 164 8.00 0.46 -9.21
N VAL A 165 8.39 -0.46 -10.07
CA VAL A 165 7.94 -0.53 -11.48
C VAL A 165 6.42 -0.62 -11.57
N PHE A 166 5.81 -1.42 -10.71
CA PHE A 166 4.38 -1.63 -10.73
C PHE A 166 3.60 -0.45 -10.13
N LEU A 167 4.04 0.11 -9.00
CA LEU A 167 3.27 1.13 -8.27
C LEU A 167 3.46 2.54 -8.80
N LEU A 168 4.59 2.83 -9.44
CA LEU A 168 4.88 4.16 -9.97
C LEU A 168 3.83 4.66 -10.97
N PRO A 169 3.34 3.87 -11.94
CA PRO A 169 2.28 4.31 -12.84
C PRO A 169 1.00 4.76 -12.12
N PHE A 170 0.59 4.09 -11.04
CA PHE A 170 -0.59 4.47 -10.26
C PHE A 170 -0.41 5.79 -9.52
N PHE A 171 0.79 6.03 -8.98
CA PHE A 171 1.13 7.30 -8.36
C PHE A 171 1.09 8.46 -9.38
N VAL A 172 1.68 8.26 -10.55
CA VAL A 172 1.77 9.27 -11.62
C VAL A 172 0.39 9.55 -12.22
N VAL A 173 -0.40 8.51 -12.51
CA VAL A 173 -1.77 8.68 -12.99
C VAL A 173 -2.63 9.45 -11.98
N ALA A 174 -2.48 9.19 -10.69
CA ALA A 174 -3.20 9.96 -9.67
C ALA A 174 -2.77 11.44 -9.60
N ILE A 175 -1.51 11.75 -9.88
CA ILE A 175 -1.02 13.13 -10.03
C ILE A 175 -1.68 13.80 -11.25
N LEU A 176 -1.75 13.11 -12.40
CA LEU A 176 -2.42 13.60 -13.61
C LEU A 176 -3.87 14.01 -13.33
N PHE A 177 -4.59 13.18 -12.60
CA PHE A 177 -5.99 13.40 -12.27
C PHE A 177 -6.20 14.13 -10.92
N SER A 178 -5.17 14.77 -10.36
CA SER A 178 -5.26 15.45 -9.06
C SER A 178 -6.27 16.60 -9.03
N LYS A 179 -6.56 17.25 -10.17
CA LYS A 179 -7.51 18.38 -10.28
C LYS A 179 -8.97 17.90 -10.47
N ASN A 180 -9.58 17.27 -9.46
CA ASN A 180 -11.02 16.96 -9.40
C ASN A 180 -11.61 16.11 -10.54
N HIS A 181 -10.80 15.47 -11.38
CA HIS A 181 -11.31 14.66 -12.50
C HIS A 181 -12.00 13.37 -12.00
N TRP A 182 -11.48 12.76 -10.93
CA TRP A 182 -12.07 11.54 -10.33
C TRP A 182 -13.48 11.79 -9.76
N GLU A 183 -13.73 12.97 -9.24
CA GLU A 183 -15.02 13.35 -8.66
C GLU A 183 -16.08 13.55 -9.73
N LYS A 184 -15.64 13.85 -10.96
CA LYS A 184 -16.49 14.03 -12.14
C LYS A 184 -16.69 12.73 -12.94
N CYS A 185 -15.98 11.64 -12.59
CA CYS A 185 -16.24 10.35 -13.20
C CYS A 185 -17.69 9.95 -12.97
N GLY A 186 -18.46 9.99 -14.04
CA GLY A 186 -19.88 9.64 -14.02
C GLY A 186 -20.09 8.16 -13.71
N ASN A 187 -21.33 7.81 -13.38
CA ASN A 187 -21.73 6.44 -13.07
C ASN A 187 -21.35 5.44 -14.19
N LEU A 188 -21.35 5.90 -15.46
CA LEU A 188 -20.97 5.07 -16.61
C LEU A 188 -19.53 4.59 -16.52
N ILE A 189 -18.57 5.47 -16.20
CA ILE A 189 -17.15 5.10 -16.05
C ILE A 189 -17.00 4.09 -14.91
N GLY A 190 -17.76 4.26 -13.82
CA GLY A 190 -17.77 3.32 -12.71
C GLY A 190 -18.27 1.92 -13.13
N VAL A 191 -19.41 1.87 -13.82
CA VAL A 191 -19.96 0.59 -14.32
C VAL A 191 -18.99 -0.08 -15.29
N VAL A 192 -18.45 0.66 -16.27
CA VAL A 192 -17.46 0.13 -17.20
C VAL A 192 -16.23 -0.40 -16.47
N SER A 193 -15.73 0.32 -15.45
CA SER A 193 -14.58 -0.12 -14.66
C SER A 193 -14.85 -1.42 -13.90
N ILE A 194 -16.06 -1.57 -13.34
CA ILE A 194 -16.46 -2.80 -12.65
C ILE A 194 -16.50 -3.98 -13.63
N VAL A 195 -17.13 -3.80 -14.79
CA VAL A 195 -17.21 -4.84 -15.83
C VAL A 195 -15.82 -5.24 -16.30
N VAL A 196 -14.96 -4.26 -16.62
CA VAL A 196 -13.58 -4.51 -17.04
C VAL A 196 -12.80 -5.23 -15.95
N PHE A 197 -12.95 -4.82 -14.68
CA PHE A 197 -12.29 -5.48 -13.56
C PHE A 197 -12.71 -6.94 -13.42
N ILE A 198 -14.00 -7.25 -13.50
CA ILE A 198 -14.52 -8.62 -13.42
C ILE A 198 -14.00 -9.47 -14.57
N ILE A 199 -13.98 -8.93 -15.80
CA ILE A 199 -13.45 -9.64 -16.98
C ILE A 199 -11.96 -9.93 -16.80
N LEU A 200 -11.16 -8.91 -16.45
CA LEU A 200 -9.71 -9.06 -16.28
C LEU A 200 -9.34 -10.01 -15.14
N LEU A 201 -10.17 -10.08 -14.10
CA LEU A 201 -9.93 -10.98 -12.97
C LEU A 201 -9.96 -12.47 -13.39
N GLN A 202 -10.66 -12.81 -14.47
CA GLN A 202 -10.66 -14.19 -15.02
C GLN A 202 -9.31 -14.59 -15.64
N PHE A 203 -8.53 -13.61 -16.06
CA PHE A 203 -7.19 -13.81 -16.66
C PHE A 203 -6.06 -13.57 -15.66
N TYR A 204 -6.37 -13.12 -14.45
CA TYR A 204 -5.37 -12.80 -13.44
C TYR A 204 -4.98 -14.05 -12.65
N SER A 205 -3.71 -14.36 -12.62
CA SER A 205 -3.11 -15.41 -11.79
C SER A 205 -2.05 -14.83 -10.84
N PHE A 206 -1.70 -15.58 -9.80
CA PHE A 206 -0.65 -15.17 -8.87
C PHE A 206 0.74 -15.09 -9.50
N ASP A 207 0.99 -15.81 -10.61
CA ASP A 207 2.24 -15.72 -11.37
C ASP A 207 2.48 -14.32 -11.94
N MET A 208 1.40 -13.55 -12.16
CA MET A 208 1.48 -12.14 -12.53
C MET A 208 1.75 -11.24 -11.31
N SER A 209 1.92 -11.77 -10.10
CA SER A 209 2.15 -10.99 -8.88
C SER A 209 3.53 -10.34 -8.86
N LEU A 210 3.68 -9.27 -8.08
CA LEU A 210 4.95 -8.59 -7.86
C LEU A 210 6.06 -9.53 -7.40
N TYR A 211 5.69 -10.52 -6.59
CA TYR A 211 6.63 -11.44 -5.96
C TYR A 211 7.17 -12.49 -6.92
N LYS A 212 6.41 -12.84 -7.97
CA LYS A 212 6.80 -13.86 -8.95
C LYS A 212 7.28 -13.26 -10.29
N MET A 213 7.20 -11.96 -10.48
CA MET A 213 7.59 -11.28 -11.71
C MET A 213 9.12 -11.18 -11.82
N THR A 214 9.77 -12.31 -12.04
CA THR A 214 11.24 -12.42 -12.25
C THR A 214 11.66 -12.31 -13.72
N SER A 215 10.68 -12.29 -14.65
CA SER A 215 10.93 -12.26 -16.08
C SER A 215 11.71 -11.00 -16.51
N GLU A 216 12.57 -11.19 -17.49
CA GLU A 216 13.38 -10.11 -18.04
C GLU A 216 12.51 -9.06 -18.75
N PHE A 217 12.86 -7.78 -18.58
CA PHE A 217 12.13 -6.65 -19.16
C PHE A 217 11.89 -6.76 -20.68
N PHE A 218 12.81 -7.38 -21.41
CA PHE A 218 12.73 -7.50 -22.88
C PHE A 218 11.87 -8.66 -23.38
N THR A 219 11.21 -9.40 -22.50
CA THR A 219 10.34 -10.51 -22.91
C THR A 219 8.90 -10.05 -23.15
N ILE A 220 8.23 -10.66 -24.16
CA ILE A 220 6.80 -10.42 -24.43
C ILE A 220 5.95 -10.76 -23.20
N GLN A 221 6.29 -11.82 -22.48
CA GLN A 221 5.60 -12.26 -21.28
C GLN A 221 5.62 -11.19 -20.18
N TYR A 222 6.76 -10.52 -19.97
CA TYR A 222 6.86 -9.42 -19.01
C TYR A 222 5.86 -8.29 -19.35
N HIS A 223 5.84 -7.84 -20.61
CA HIS A 223 4.95 -6.77 -21.04
C HIS A 223 3.47 -7.15 -20.96
N TYR A 224 3.15 -8.40 -21.30
CA TYR A 224 1.80 -8.93 -21.14
C TYR A 224 1.36 -8.90 -19.67
N TYR A 225 2.17 -9.45 -18.75
CA TYR A 225 1.87 -9.46 -17.32
C TYR A 225 1.77 -8.05 -16.74
N ALA A 226 2.69 -7.16 -17.11
CA ALA A 226 2.67 -5.76 -16.68
C ALA A 226 1.40 -5.04 -17.16
N ALA A 227 1.00 -5.23 -18.41
CA ALA A 227 -0.20 -4.63 -18.98
C ALA A 227 -1.48 -5.14 -18.27
N VAL A 228 -1.63 -6.46 -18.14
CA VAL A 228 -2.79 -7.05 -17.44
C VAL A 228 -2.87 -6.53 -15.99
N ARG A 229 -1.75 -6.53 -15.27
CA ARG A 229 -1.70 -6.03 -13.89
C ARG A 229 -2.02 -4.55 -13.77
N PHE A 230 -1.52 -3.73 -14.70
CA PHE A 230 -1.86 -2.31 -14.70
C PHE A 230 -3.35 -2.10 -14.96
N CYS A 231 -3.91 -2.77 -15.97
CA CYS A 231 -5.33 -2.64 -16.33
C CYS A 231 -6.25 -3.14 -15.20
N ILE A 232 -5.95 -4.29 -14.59
CA ILE A 232 -6.76 -4.82 -13.50
C ILE A 232 -6.63 -3.97 -12.24
N GLY A 233 -5.43 -3.54 -11.89
CA GLY A 233 -5.21 -2.65 -10.75
C GLY A 233 -5.93 -1.31 -10.92
N PHE A 234 -5.87 -0.72 -12.12
CA PHE A 234 -6.51 0.55 -12.43
C PHE A 234 -8.04 0.44 -12.41
N SER A 235 -8.60 -0.56 -13.09
CA SER A 235 -10.05 -0.79 -13.08
C SER A 235 -10.57 -1.13 -11.69
N GLY A 236 -9.86 -1.93 -10.89
CA GLY A 236 -10.20 -2.22 -9.49
C GLY A 236 -10.16 -0.98 -8.60
N CYS A 237 -9.18 -0.09 -8.78
CA CYS A 237 -9.11 1.19 -8.06
C CYS A 237 -10.30 2.09 -8.42
N LEU A 238 -10.61 2.26 -9.70
CA LEU A 238 -11.75 3.07 -10.15
C LEU A 238 -13.08 2.50 -9.64
N SER A 239 -13.27 1.18 -9.76
CA SER A 239 -14.45 0.48 -9.23
C SER A 239 -14.65 0.76 -7.75
N THR A 240 -13.58 0.62 -6.96
CA THR A 240 -13.61 0.89 -5.52
C THR A 240 -13.96 2.35 -5.23
N ILE A 241 -13.32 3.30 -5.92
CA ILE A 241 -13.59 4.73 -5.75
C ILE A 241 -15.05 5.05 -6.05
N VAL A 242 -15.64 4.49 -7.11
CA VAL A 242 -17.03 4.77 -7.50
C VAL A 242 -18.01 4.09 -6.55
N ILE A 243 -17.81 2.81 -6.21
CA ILE A 243 -18.70 2.08 -5.30
C ILE A 243 -18.75 2.78 -3.93
N PHE A 244 -17.60 3.09 -3.36
CA PHE A 244 -17.53 3.65 -2.01
C PHE A 244 -17.86 5.16 -1.94
N LYS A 245 -17.94 5.85 -3.09
CA LYS A 245 -18.51 7.19 -3.18
C LYS A 245 -20.02 7.21 -2.82
N LEU A 246 -20.71 6.08 -2.97
CA LEU A 246 -22.12 5.94 -2.60
C LEU A 246 -22.34 5.89 -1.08
N ILE A 247 -21.32 5.58 -0.30
CA ILE A 247 -21.41 5.54 1.16
C ILE A 247 -21.39 6.95 1.72
N LYS A 248 -22.49 7.35 2.36
CA LYS A 248 -22.58 8.63 3.04
C LYS A 248 -21.73 8.64 4.30
N SER A 249 -20.94 9.68 4.49
CA SER A 249 -20.08 9.89 5.69
C SER A 249 -20.86 9.96 7.01
N SER A 250 -22.16 10.26 6.95
CA SER A 250 -23.04 10.33 8.11
C SER A 250 -23.50 8.97 8.64
N THR A 251 -23.45 7.92 7.82
CA THR A 251 -23.84 6.56 8.24
C THR A 251 -22.85 5.95 9.22
N ILE A 252 -23.28 4.96 9.99
CA ILE A 252 -22.41 4.22 10.92
C ILE A 252 -21.22 3.61 10.16
N LEU A 253 -21.50 2.94 9.03
CA LEU A 253 -20.46 2.36 8.17
C LEU A 253 -19.49 3.44 7.65
N GLY A 254 -20.01 4.57 7.17
CA GLY A 254 -19.18 5.70 6.72
C GLY A 254 -18.26 6.22 7.82
N LYS A 255 -18.76 6.38 9.05
CA LYS A 255 -17.97 6.83 10.21
C LYS A 255 -16.87 5.82 10.58
N ILE A 256 -17.18 4.52 10.57
CA ILE A 256 -16.21 3.44 10.84
C ILE A 256 -15.10 3.47 9.79
N LEU A 257 -15.46 3.51 8.50
CA LEU A 257 -14.48 3.53 7.42
C LEU A 257 -13.61 4.79 7.43
N ILE A 258 -14.18 5.97 7.73
CA ILE A 258 -13.41 7.21 7.92
C ILE A 258 -12.42 7.07 9.07
N TYR A 259 -12.85 6.49 10.19
CA TYR A 259 -11.96 6.26 11.33
C TYR A 259 -10.80 5.34 10.95
N LEU A 260 -11.08 4.18 10.34
CA LEU A 260 -10.05 3.24 9.85
C LEU A 260 -9.12 3.91 8.83
N GLY A 261 -9.64 4.70 7.92
CA GLY A 261 -8.85 5.43 6.92
C GLY A 261 -7.89 6.44 7.55
N ASN A 262 -8.30 7.08 8.66
CA ASN A 262 -7.45 8.04 9.38
C ASN A 262 -6.28 7.36 10.10
N ILE A 263 -6.49 6.16 10.61
CA ILE A 263 -5.49 5.34 11.32
C ILE A 263 -4.97 4.19 10.46
N SER A 264 -5.10 4.29 9.14
CA SER A 264 -4.66 3.23 8.22
C SER A 264 -3.17 2.93 8.32
N LEU A 265 -2.32 3.94 8.56
CA LEU A 265 -0.88 3.73 8.76
C LEU A 265 -0.57 2.95 10.05
N PRO A 266 -1.09 3.31 11.25
CA PRO A 266 -0.97 2.47 12.44
C PRO A 266 -1.39 1.03 12.22
N ILE A 267 -2.55 0.78 11.62
CA ILE A 267 -3.01 -0.58 11.34
C ILE A 267 -2.03 -1.28 10.39
N TYR A 268 -1.59 -0.60 9.32
CA TYR A 268 -0.65 -1.14 8.34
C TYR A 268 0.66 -1.63 8.98
N VAL A 269 1.23 -0.88 9.91
CA VAL A 269 2.53 -1.24 10.50
C VAL A 269 2.41 -2.30 11.61
N ILE A 270 1.25 -2.43 12.25
CA ILE A 270 1.06 -3.33 13.40
C ILE A 270 0.54 -4.71 12.98
N HIS A 271 -0.41 -4.79 12.03
CA HIS A 271 -1.19 -6.01 11.75
C HIS A 271 -0.33 -7.24 11.45
N GLN A 272 0.81 -7.06 10.75
CA GLN A 272 1.70 -8.14 10.37
C GLN A 272 2.29 -8.86 11.59
N ASN A 273 2.53 -8.14 12.69
CA ASN A 273 3.07 -8.75 13.90
C ASN A 273 2.07 -9.71 14.57
N PHE A 274 0.77 -9.43 14.48
CA PHE A 274 -0.26 -10.35 14.96
C PHE A 274 -0.35 -11.60 14.09
N LEU A 275 -0.17 -11.47 12.78
CA LEU A 275 -0.17 -12.62 11.87
C LEU A 275 1.03 -13.54 12.07
N ASN A 276 2.18 -13.00 12.49
CA ASN A 276 3.35 -13.79 12.80
C ASN A 276 3.13 -14.83 13.92
N VAL A 277 2.09 -14.67 14.75
CA VAL A 277 1.70 -15.66 15.77
C VAL A 277 1.36 -17.01 15.13
N ASN A 278 0.86 -17.03 13.89
CA ASN A 278 0.55 -18.29 13.19
C ASN A 278 1.79 -19.17 12.94
N LYS A 279 3.00 -18.62 12.98
CA LYS A 279 4.23 -19.42 12.93
C LYS A 279 4.31 -20.41 14.09
N PHE A 280 3.66 -20.11 15.21
CA PHE A 280 3.62 -20.97 16.40
C PHE A 280 2.35 -21.84 16.44
N THR A 281 1.21 -21.33 15.96
CA THR A 281 -0.07 -22.04 16.04
C THR A 281 -0.31 -22.95 14.84
N GLN A 282 0.33 -22.67 13.70
CA GLN A 282 0.23 -23.44 12.44
C GLN A 282 -1.22 -23.71 11.99
N VAL A 283 -2.14 -22.79 12.29
CA VAL A 283 -3.53 -22.91 11.88
C VAL A 283 -3.62 -22.72 10.37
N SER A 284 -4.26 -23.66 9.69
CA SER A 284 -4.61 -23.59 8.27
C SER A 284 -6.10 -23.86 8.08
N THR A 285 -6.78 -23.00 7.32
CA THR A 285 -8.22 -23.14 7.05
C THR A 285 -8.62 -22.33 5.81
N ASP A 286 -9.55 -22.87 5.03
CA ASP A 286 -10.15 -22.17 3.88
C ASP A 286 -11.54 -21.60 4.18
N ASN A 287 -11.87 -21.46 5.46
CA ASN A 287 -13.13 -20.89 5.91
C ASN A 287 -13.11 -19.34 5.81
N ILE A 288 -13.91 -18.79 4.92
CA ILE A 288 -14.04 -17.34 4.72
C ILE A 288 -14.49 -16.60 5.99
N LEU A 289 -15.38 -17.18 6.79
CA LEU A 289 -15.85 -16.57 8.04
C LEU A 289 -14.71 -16.46 9.05
N TYR A 290 -13.82 -17.46 9.10
CA TYR A 290 -12.62 -17.39 9.94
C TYR A 290 -11.74 -16.21 9.53
N TRP A 291 -11.44 -16.04 8.24
CA TRP A 291 -10.61 -14.95 7.76
C TRP A 291 -11.23 -13.56 8.04
N LEU A 292 -12.56 -13.43 7.86
CA LEU A 292 -13.28 -12.19 8.17
C LEU A 292 -13.20 -11.86 9.66
N ILE A 293 -13.49 -12.82 10.52
CA ILE A 293 -13.48 -12.62 11.98
C ILE A 293 -12.08 -12.29 12.46
N ILE A 294 -11.06 -13.06 12.04
CA ILE A 294 -9.68 -12.81 12.48
C ILE A 294 -9.16 -11.46 11.97
N SER A 295 -9.54 -11.04 10.75
CA SER A 295 -9.18 -9.71 10.24
C SER A 295 -9.74 -8.58 11.10
N ILE A 296 -10.98 -8.72 11.56
CA ILE A 296 -11.62 -7.75 12.46
C ILE A 296 -10.91 -7.74 13.82
N ILE A 297 -10.61 -8.90 14.38
CA ILE A 297 -9.87 -9.01 15.66
C ILE A 297 -8.50 -8.34 15.56
N ILE A 298 -7.75 -8.59 14.48
CA ILE A 298 -6.43 -7.98 14.25
C ILE A 298 -6.54 -6.46 14.12
N ILE A 299 -7.57 -5.94 13.45
CA ILE A 299 -7.81 -4.50 13.35
C ILE A 299 -8.06 -3.91 14.75
N PHE A 300 -8.94 -4.52 15.57
CA PHE A 300 -9.19 -4.04 16.92
C PHE A 300 -7.94 -4.11 17.81
N ALA A 301 -7.18 -5.20 17.73
CA ALA A 301 -5.91 -5.35 18.44
C ALA A 301 -4.90 -4.25 18.00
N SER A 302 -4.81 -3.98 16.71
CA SER A 302 -3.95 -2.91 16.17
C SER A 302 -4.38 -1.53 16.68
N ILE A 303 -5.68 -1.25 16.77
CA ILE A 303 -6.22 -0.02 17.34
C ILE A 303 -5.87 0.10 18.82
N ALA A 304 -5.97 -1.00 19.57
CA ALA A 304 -5.63 -1.01 21.01
C ALA A 304 -4.14 -0.69 21.22
N VAL A 305 -3.24 -1.36 20.50
CA VAL A 305 -1.79 -1.09 20.54
C VAL A 305 -1.51 0.38 20.14
N TYR A 306 -2.09 0.86 19.05
CA TYR A 306 -1.96 2.25 18.64
C TYR A 306 -2.34 3.23 19.73
N LYS A 307 -3.51 3.06 20.37
CA LYS A 307 -3.97 3.92 21.47
C LYS A 307 -3.07 3.88 22.70
N ILE A 308 -2.49 2.72 23.00
CA ILE A 308 -1.55 2.58 24.12
C ILE A 308 -0.24 3.31 23.82
N CYS A 309 0.34 3.06 22.64
CA CYS A 309 1.64 3.63 22.26
C CYS A 309 1.58 5.16 22.06
N THR A 310 0.44 5.69 21.60
CA THR A 310 0.28 7.15 21.40
C THR A 310 0.08 7.93 22.71
N LYS A 311 -0.04 7.28 23.87
CA LYS A 311 0.05 7.95 25.17
C LYS A 311 1.46 8.54 25.40
N SER A 312 2.49 7.94 24.81
CA SER A 312 3.84 8.48 24.76
C SER A 312 4.07 9.21 23.44
N LYS A 313 4.40 10.51 23.49
CA LYS A 313 4.73 11.32 22.30
C LYS A 313 5.91 10.74 21.51
N THR A 314 6.90 10.18 22.21
CA THR A 314 8.08 9.58 21.59
C THR A 314 7.71 8.30 20.82
N LEU A 315 6.95 7.40 21.45
CA LEU A 315 6.48 6.18 20.78
C LEU A 315 5.53 6.50 19.62
N GLY A 316 4.60 7.44 19.79
CA GLY A 316 3.72 7.90 18.73
C GLY A 316 4.48 8.41 17.51
N LEU A 317 5.57 9.17 17.74
CA LEU A 317 6.42 9.66 16.65
C LEU A 317 7.21 8.53 15.99
N LEU A 318 7.87 7.67 16.77
CA LEU A 318 8.73 6.60 16.22
C LEU A 318 7.92 5.54 15.47
N MET A 319 6.81 5.08 16.06
CA MET A 319 6.02 3.98 15.53
C MET A 319 5.06 4.40 14.41
N PHE A 320 4.53 5.64 14.45
CA PHE A 320 3.43 6.07 13.57
C PHE A 320 3.67 7.42 12.89
N GLY A 321 4.77 8.09 13.20
CA GLY A 321 5.07 9.42 12.67
C GLY A 321 4.11 10.51 13.17
N GLU A 322 3.51 10.32 14.34
CA GLU A 322 2.56 11.24 14.97
C GLU A 322 3.21 11.93 16.17
N LYS A 323 2.90 13.25 16.33
CA LYS A 323 3.45 14.07 17.43
C LYS A 323 2.42 14.20 18.54
#